data_fdb2db3b16fb3f6b68b0088ed046a950
#
_entry.id   fdb2db3b16fb3f6b68b0088ed046a950
#
_cell.length_a   1.000
_cell.length_b   1.000
_cell.length_c   1.000
_cell.angle_alpha   90.00
_cell.angle_beta   90.00
_cell.angle_gamma   90.00
#
_symmetry.space_group_name_H-M   'P 1'
#
loop_
_entity.id
_entity.type
_entity.pdbx_description
1 polymer ?
#
loop_
_entity_poly.entity_id
_entity_poly.type
_entity_poly.pdbx_seq_one_letter_code
_entity_poly.pdbx_strand_id
1 'polypeptide(L)' 'MPDMQPVSSSNIAAVGYDAENQTVYVQFLNGSTYAYKGVPEHEFENLRTAPSVGSYLNRNYKNVYPYERA' A
#
# COMPACT_ATOMS: atom_id res chain seq x y z
N MET A 1 -8.12 0.37 -11.18
CA MET A 1 -7.38 0.73 -9.98
C MET A 1 -8.28 1.47 -9.00
N PRO A 2 -8.21 1.22 -7.69
CA PRO A 2 -9.05 1.93 -6.73
C PRO A 2 -8.65 3.40 -6.61
N ASP A 3 -9.48 4.16 -5.92
CA ASP A 3 -9.14 5.55 -5.61
C ASP A 3 -7.88 5.57 -4.76
N MET A 4 -6.88 6.32 -5.19
CA MET A 4 -5.62 6.45 -4.48
C MET A 4 -5.69 7.65 -3.56
N GLN A 5 -5.23 7.45 -2.32
CA GLN A 5 -5.22 8.51 -1.31
C GLN A 5 -3.78 8.96 -1.10
N PRO A 6 -3.50 10.25 -1.22
CA PRO A 6 -2.14 10.75 -0.99
C PRO A 6 -1.74 10.56 0.47
N VAL A 7 -0.47 10.25 0.68
CA VAL A 7 0.09 10.10 2.02
C VAL A 7 1.36 10.94 2.14
N SER A 8 1.69 11.29 3.37
CA SER A 8 2.90 12.04 3.67
C SER A 8 4.02 11.04 3.96
N SER A 9 4.91 10.86 3.00
CA SER A 9 5.98 9.88 3.09
C SER A 9 7.18 10.33 2.28
N SER A 10 8.36 9.88 2.67
CA SER A 10 9.58 10.23 1.95
C SER A 10 9.71 9.48 0.62
N ASN A 11 8.99 8.37 0.43
CA ASN A 11 9.11 7.57 -0.78
C ASN A 11 7.78 7.09 -1.37
N ILE A 12 6.67 7.22 -0.65
CA ILE A 12 5.36 6.78 -1.11
C ILE A 12 4.50 8.01 -1.41
N ALA A 13 3.88 8.02 -2.61
CA ALA A 13 3.02 9.12 -3.02
C ALA A 13 1.57 8.91 -2.59
N ALA A 14 1.05 7.69 -2.75
CA ALA A 14 -0.36 7.40 -2.49
C ALA A 14 -0.57 5.92 -2.26
N VAL A 15 -1.66 5.58 -1.58
CA VAL A 15 -2.08 4.20 -1.36
C VAL A 15 -3.56 4.07 -1.66
N GLY A 16 -3.99 2.88 -2.08
CA GLY A 16 -5.40 2.60 -2.36
C GLY A 16 -5.71 1.14 -2.07
N TYR A 17 -6.99 0.85 -1.86
CA TYR A 17 -7.44 -0.49 -1.52
C TYR A 17 -8.58 -0.94 -2.41
N ASP A 18 -8.43 -2.13 -2.99
CA ASP A 18 -9.49 -2.80 -3.74
C ASP A 18 -10.07 -3.87 -2.82
N ALA A 19 -11.19 -3.54 -2.18
CA ALA A 19 -11.83 -4.44 -1.21
C ALA A 19 -12.32 -5.74 -1.85
N GLU A 20 -12.75 -5.68 -3.10
CA GLU A 20 -13.28 -6.84 -3.80
C GLU A 20 -12.21 -7.91 -3.99
N ASN A 21 -10.99 -7.49 -4.29
CA ASN A 21 -9.87 -8.39 -4.53
C ASN A 21 -8.86 -8.42 -3.39
N GLN A 22 -9.13 -7.73 -2.29
CA GLN A 22 -8.23 -7.62 -1.13
C GLN A 22 -6.81 -7.24 -1.55
N THR A 23 -6.72 -6.23 -2.41
CA THR A 23 -5.44 -5.80 -2.97
C THR A 23 -5.14 -4.37 -2.55
N VAL A 24 -3.94 -4.15 -2.01
CA VAL A 24 -3.45 -2.82 -1.67
C VAL A 24 -2.52 -2.34 -2.79
N TYR A 25 -2.83 -1.17 -3.34
CA TYR A 25 -1.98 -0.53 -4.33
C TYR A 25 -1.13 0.53 -3.66
N VAL A 26 0.16 0.52 -3.94
CA VAL A 26 1.11 1.49 -3.38
C VAL A 26 1.83 2.16 -4.55
N GLN A 27 1.63 3.47 -4.68
CA GLN A 27 2.31 4.26 -5.68
C GLN A 27 3.49 4.98 -5.03
N PHE A 28 4.68 4.75 -5.56
CA PHE A 28 5.89 5.36 -5.05
C PHE A 28 6.18 6.68 -5.77
N LEU A 29 6.97 7.53 -5.12
CA LEU A 29 7.30 8.84 -5.68
C LEU A 29 8.10 8.75 -6.98
N ASN A 30 8.76 7.61 -7.23
CA ASN A 30 9.48 7.39 -8.48
C ASN A 30 8.56 6.99 -9.65
N GLY A 31 7.24 6.93 -9.42
CA GLY A 31 6.26 6.58 -10.44
C GLY A 31 5.88 5.13 -10.52
N SER A 32 6.56 4.25 -9.78
CA SER A 32 6.22 2.82 -9.77
C SER A 32 5.00 2.56 -8.90
N THR A 33 4.17 1.61 -9.31
CA THR A 33 3.00 1.18 -8.52
C THR A 33 3.07 -0.33 -8.33
N TYR A 34 2.88 -0.78 -7.09
CA TYR A 34 2.85 -2.20 -6.75
C TYR A 34 1.51 -2.59 -6.17
N ALA A 35 1.08 -3.81 -6.46
CA ALA A 35 -0.17 -4.38 -5.94
C ALA A 35 0.18 -5.51 -4.99
N TYR A 36 -0.20 -5.38 -3.72
CA TYR A 36 -0.01 -6.39 -2.69
C TYR A 36 -1.31 -7.17 -2.53
N LYS A 37 -1.24 -8.49 -2.64
CA LYS A 37 -2.42 -9.36 -2.71
C LYS A 37 -2.73 -10.00 -1.37
N GLY A 38 -4.02 -10.31 -1.14
CA GLY A 38 -4.45 -11.02 0.05
C GLY A 38 -4.40 -10.19 1.31
N VAL A 39 -4.55 -8.87 1.20
CA VAL A 39 -4.46 -7.95 2.33
C VAL A 39 -5.86 -7.65 2.84
N PRO A 40 -6.17 -7.98 4.12
CA PRO A 40 -7.48 -7.63 4.67
C PRO A 40 -7.61 -6.11 4.89
N GLU A 41 -8.85 -5.65 4.92
CA GLU A 41 -9.13 -4.21 4.99
C GLU A 41 -8.51 -3.55 6.23
N HIS A 42 -8.54 -4.22 7.37
CA HIS A 42 -7.97 -3.61 8.59
C HIS A 42 -6.47 -3.36 8.45
N GLU A 43 -5.77 -4.18 7.67
CA GLU A 43 -4.35 -3.99 7.45
C GLU A 43 -4.09 -2.78 6.55
N PHE A 44 -4.96 -2.54 5.57
CA PHE A 44 -4.90 -1.33 4.77
C PHE A 44 -5.14 -0.09 5.62
N GLU A 45 -6.11 -0.13 6.53
CA GLU A 45 -6.37 0.99 7.44
C GLU A 45 -5.15 1.27 8.32
N ASN A 46 -4.50 0.22 8.82
CA ASN A 46 -3.29 0.38 9.61
C ASN A 46 -2.16 1.03 8.81
N LEU A 47 -2.01 0.63 7.55
CA LEU A 47 -1.01 1.21 6.67
C LEU A 47 -1.29 2.69 6.43
N ARG A 48 -2.52 2.99 6.05
CA ARG A 48 -2.94 4.34 5.66
C ARG A 48 -2.79 5.34 6.81
N THR A 49 -2.99 4.89 8.04
CA THR A 49 -2.95 5.74 9.22
C THR A 49 -1.65 5.65 10.01
N ALA A 50 -0.67 4.90 9.52
CA ALA A 50 0.60 4.73 10.22
C ALA A 50 1.37 6.06 10.29
N PRO A 51 2.07 6.33 11.41
CA PRO A 51 2.91 7.52 11.51
C PRO A 51 3.99 7.59 10.42
N SER A 52 4.50 6.43 9.99
CA SER A 52 5.39 6.33 8.85
C SER A 52 4.89 5.22 7.94
N VAL A 53 4.26 5.62 6.84
CA VAL A 53 3.68 4.68 5.88
C VAL A 53 4.78 3.81 5.26
N GLY A 54 5.91 4.42 4.91
CA GLY A 54 7.02 3.69 4.33
C GLY A 54 7.59 2.62 5.27
N SER A 55 7.77 2.95 6.54
CA SER A 55 8.24 1.98 7.53
C SER A 55 7.22 0.87 7.76
N TYR A 56 5.94 1.23 7.82
CA TYR A 56 4.89 0.25 8.01
C TYR A 56 4.86 -0.74 6.85
N LEU A 57 4.95 -0.25 5.62
CA LEU A 57 4.99 -1.09 4.43
C LEU A 57 6.18 -2.05 4.48
N ASN A 58 7.33 -1.53 4.84
CA ASN A 58 8.56 -2.32 4.90
C ASN A 58 8.49 -3.44 5.93
N ARG A 59 7.89 -3.16 7.09
CA ARG A 59 7.82 -4.12 8.20
C ARG A 59 6.69 -5.14 8.03
N ASN A 60 5.54 -4.71 7.51
CA ASN A 60 4.32 -5.50 7.59
C ASN A 60 3.82 -6.01 6.24
N TYR A 61 4.34 -5.51 5.13
CA TYR A 61 3.92 -5.94 3.79
C TYR A 61 5.02 -6.63 3.02
N LYS A 62 6.20 -6.05 3.01
CA LYS A 62 7.33 -6.60 2.28
C LYS A 62 7.69 -7.94 2.91
N ASN A 63 7.76 -8.99 2.12
CA ASN A 63 8.01 -10.36 2.57
C ASN A 63 6.85 -10.99 3.36
N VAL A 64 5.72 -10.30 3.48
CA VAL A 64 4.52 -10.84 4.14
C VAL A 64 3.44 -11.13 3.11
N TYR A 65 3.16 -10.19 2.23
CA TYR A 65 2.15 -10.35 1.19
C TYR A 65 2.82 -10.46 -0.17
N PRO A 66 2.31 -11.36 -1.04
CA PRO A 66 2.81 -11.40 -2.41
C PRO A 66 2.45 -10.11 -3.13
N TYR A 67 3.33 -9.67 -4.02
CA TYR A 67 3.09 -8.44 -4.75
C TYR A 67 3.57 -8.57 -6.19
N GLU A 68 3.04 -7.70 -7.03
CA GLU A 68 3.48 -7.58 -8.41
C GLU A 68 3.42 -6.11 -8.82
N ARG A 69 4.18 -5.77 -9.83
CA ARG A 69 4.15 -4.42 -10.37
C ARG A 69 2.86 -4.21 -11.15
N ALA A 70 2.15 -3.15 -10.81
CA ALA A 70 0.90 -2.83 -11.47
C ALA A 70 1.12 -2.00 -12.72
#